data_086b272477e5c673481e8a8dbd954aa6
#
_entry.id   086b272477e5c673481e8a8dbd954aa6
#
_cell.length_a   1.000
_cell.length_b   1.000
_cell.length_c   1.000
_cell.angle_alpha   90.00
_cell.angle_beta   90.00
_cell.angle_gamma   90.00
#
_symmetry.space_group_name_H-M   'P 1'
#
loop_
_entity.id
_entity.type
_entity.pdbx_description
1 polymer ?
#
loop_
_entity_poly.entity_id
_entity_poly.type
_entity_poly.pdbx_seq_one_letter_code
_entity_poly.pdbx_strand_id
1 'polypeptide(L)'
;MLGERIKAYRKSKKMTQKDIAEILEVEPGTISKYESGMIEPNIGSIKKLAETFGITIDELLKNEEEKFDISKIDILECLKEQKEIGLKGNLYHNTQVIFAYNTNHIEGSKLTEDQTRYIFETNTILFEGQTVASVDDILETANHFKLVDYMLDVAEEKLTEEMIKEFHKILKEGTSDSRKEWFNVGEYKKLANEAGNMQTTLPKNVAKDMAKLMEWYNSLEKITIKEIIEFHFRFERIHPFQDGNGRVGRIIAFKE
;
A
#
# COMPACT_ATOMS: atom_id res chain seq x y z
N MET A 1 11.78 -19.62 -20.06
CA MET A 1 13.07 -19.89 -19.33
C MET A 1 14.26 -19.65 -20.26
N LEU A 2 15.48 -19.34 -19.70
CA LEU A 2 16.69 -19.05 -20.50
C LEU A 2 17.02 -20.18 -21.53
N GLY A 3 16.92 -21.44 -21.11
CA GLY A 3 17.19 -22.60 -21.98
C GLY A 3 16.28 -22.68 -23.21
N GLU A 4 14.99 -22.39 -23.06
CA GLU A 4 14.03 -22.36 -24.17
C GLU A 4 14.39 -21.27 -25.20
N ARG A 5 14.89 -20.11 -24.71
CA ARG A 5 15.32 -19.03 -25.60
C ARG A 5 16.58 -19.37 -26.33
N ILE A 6 17.57 -19.96 -25.65
CA ILE A 6 18.78 -20.48 -26.33
C ILE A 6 18.37 -21.41 -27.45
N LYS A 7 17.45 -22.35 -27.18
CA LYS A 7 16.92 -23.28 -28.19
C LYS A 7 16.19 -22.57 -29.35
N ALA A 8 15.37 -21.55 -29.03
CA ALA A 8 14.62 -20.79 -30.01
C ALA A 8 15.56 -19.98 -30.92
N TYR A 9 16.52 -19.24 -30.37
CA TYR A 9 17.50 -18.49 -31.15
C TYR A 9 18.40 -19.40 -31.98
N ARG A 10 18.90 -20.51 -31.44
CA ARG A 10 19.66 -21.50 -32.21
C ARG A 10 18.88 -21.99 -33.43
N LYS A 11 17.61 -22.38 -33.24
CA LYS A 11 16.74 -22.83 -34.33
C LYS A 11 16.47 -21.73 -35.36
N SER A 12 16.24 -20.49 -34.95
CA SER A 12 16.05 -19.37 -35.87
C SER A 12 17.25 -19.09 -36.75
N LYS A 13 18.45 -19.35 -36.23
CA LYS A 13 19.73 -19.26 -36.96
C LYS A 13 20.07 -20.55 -37.73
N LYS A 14 19.18 -21.56 -37.74
CA LYS A 14 19.35 -22.87 -38.38
C LYS A 14 20.63 -23.64 -37.95
N MET A 15 21.04 -23.43 -36.70
CA MET A 15 22.18 -24.05 -36.08
C MET A 15 21.80 -25.36 -35.37
N THR A 16 22.71 -26.33 -35.34
CA THR A 16 22.59 -27.55 -34.54
C THR A 16 23.15 -27.31 -33.14
N GLN A 17 22.83 -28.20 -32.20
CA GLN A 17 23.45 -28.16 -30.85
C GLN A 17 24.99 -28.37 -30.96
N LYS A 18 25.47 -29.11 -31.97
CA LYS A 18 26.87 -29.33 -32.22
C LYS A 18 27.57 -28.04 -32.63
N ASP A 19 26.94 -27.23 -33.51
CA ASP A 19 27.51 -25.94 -33.95
C ASP A 19 27.71 -24.99 -32.78
N ILE A 20 26.70 -24.90 -31.86
CA ILE A 20 26.82 -24.09 -30.66
C ILE A 20 27.87 -24.64 -29.69
N ALA A 21 27.97 -25.97 -29.59
CA ALA A 21 28.95 -26.60 -28.72
C ALA A 21 30.39 -26.31 -29.17
N GLU A 22 30.64 -26.32 -30.50
CA GLU A 22 31.93 -25.93 -31.06
C GLU A 22 32.28 -24.47 -30.77
N ILE A 23 31.33 -23.55 -30.90
CA ILE A 23 31.52 -22.12 -30.60
C ILE A 23 31.82 -21.88 -29.12
N LEU A 24 31.10 -22.59 -28.23
CA LEU A 24 31.29 -22.46 -26.80
C LEU A 24 32.46 -23.30 -26.24
N GLU A 25 33.09 -24.13 -27.09
CA GLU A 25 34.16 -25.05 -26.71
C GLU A 25 33.74 -26.04 -25.61
N VAL A 26 32.51 -26.57 -25.74
CA VAL A 26 31.89 -27.51 -24.78
C VAL A 26 31.39 -28.78 -25.50
N GLU A 27 31.09 -29.83 -24.74
CA GLU A 27 30.47 -31.02 -25.31
C GLU A 27 29.01 -30.75 -25.78
N PRO A 28 28.53 -31.36 -26.89
CA PRO A 28 27.17 -31.16 -27.37
C PRO A 28 26.08 -31.46 -26.36
N GLY A 29 26.32 -32.41 -25.45
CA GLY A 29 25.43 -32.72 -24.33
C GLY A 29 25.26 -31.59 -23.32
N THR A 30 26.24 -30.66 -23.24
CA THR A 30 26.14 -29.46 -22.42
C THR A 30 25.09 -28.47 -22.94
N ILE A 31 25.04 -28.34 -24.29
CA ILE A 31 24.04 -27.47 -24.92
C ILE A 31 22.62 -28.01 -24.67
N SER A 32 22.46 -29.34 -24.77
CA SER A 32 21.18 -29.98 -24.44
C SER A 32 20.74 -29.70 -22.98
N LYS A 33 21.67 -29.71 -22.03
CA LYS A 33 21.43 -29.40 -20.64
C LYS A 33 21.09 -27.89 -20.41
N TYR A 34 21.75 -27.00 -21.17
CA TYR A 34 21.41 -25.57 -21.17
C TYR A 34 19.99 -25.36 -21.71
N GLU A 35 19.64 -25.97 -22.84
CA GLU A 35 18.33 -25.84 -23.46
C GLU A 35 17.20 -26.44 -22.66
N SER A 36 17.49 -27.49 -21.89
CA SER A 36 16.50 -28.10 -20.96
C SER A 36 16.40 -27.41 -19.61
N GLY A 37 17.27 -26.42 -19.31
CA GLY A 37 17.34 -25.77 -18.01
C GLY A 37 17.94 -26.62 -16.90
N MET A 38 18.55 -27.79 -17.25
CA MET A 38 19.15 -28.68 -16.24
C MET A 38 20.43 -28.08 -15.65
N ILE A 39 21.16 -27.26 -16.39
CA ILE A 39 22.29 -26.47 -15.93
C ILE A 39 22.21 -25.08 -16.59
N GLU A 40 22.69 -24.06 -15.86
CA GLU A 40 22.76 -22.69 -16.39
C GLU A 40 24.11 -22.43 -17.01
N PRO A 41 24.18 -21.77 -18.22
CA PRO A 41 25.41 -21.33 -18.79
C PRO A 41 26.08 -20.25 -17.94
N ASN A 42 27.38 -20.29 -17.80
CA ASN A 42 28.13 -19.22 -17.13
C ASN A 42 28.13 -17.91 -17.99
N ILE A 43 28.54 -16.80 -17.36
CA ILE A 43 28.54 -15.47 -17.97
C ILE A 43 29.32 -15.44 -19.29
N GLY A 44 30.44 -16.16 -19.40
CA GLY A 44 31.23 -16.25 -20.62
C GLY A 44 30.46 -16.94 -21.76
N SER A 45 29.77 -18.03 -21.45
CA SER A 45 28.90 -18.74 -22.40
C SER A 45 27.70 -17.87 -22.82
N ILE A 46 27.09 -17.11 -21.90
CA ILE A 46 25.98 -16.18 -22.18
C ILE A 46 26.46 -15.10 -23.19
N LYS A 47 27.64 -14.52 -22.99
CA LYS A 47 28.21 -13.52 -23.90
C LYS A 47 28.42 -14.09 -25.30
N LYS A 48 29.11 -15.25 -25.42
CA LYS A 48 29.34 -15.92 -26.68
C LYS A 48 28.03 -16.30 -27.40
N LEU A 49 27.02 -16.75 -26.66
CA LEU A 49 25.69 -17.05 -27.22
C LEU A 49 25.00 -15.79 -27.76
N ALA A 50 25.01 -14.69 -27.02
CA ALA A 50 24.41 -13.43 -27.45
C ALA A 50 25.10 -12.91 -28.74
N GLU A 51 26.43 -12.90 -28.78
CA GLU A 51 27.22 -12.55 -29.96
C GLU A 51 26.89 -13.47 -31.15
N THR A 52 26.85 -14.78 -30.95
CA THR A 52 26.54 -15.76 -31.99
C THR A 52 25.13 -15.57 -32.56
N PHE A 53 24.17 -15.24 -31.72
CA PHE A 53 22.80 -15.01 -32.15
C PHE A 53 22.59 -13.60 -32.73
N GLY A 54 23.54 -12.68 -32.54
CA GLY A 54 23.45 -11.28 -32.97
C GLY A 54 22.41 -10.48 -32.18
N ILE A 55 22.34 -10.73 -30.88
CA ILE A 55 21.44 -10.09 -29.92
C ILE A 55 22.22 -9.57 -28.72
N THR A 56 21.61 -8.71 -27.92
CA THR A 56 22.20 -8.28 -26.65
C THR A 56 22.08 -9.36 -25.57
N ILE A 57 22.93 -9.29 -24.55
CA ILE A 57 22.84 -10.17 -23.38
C ILE A 57 21.47 -9.99 -22.71
N ASP A 58 21.00 -8.75 -22.62
CA ASP A 58 19.70 -8.43 -22.02
C ASP A 58 18.56 -9.09 -22.82
N GLU A 59 18.62 -9.10 -24.15
CA GLU A 59 17.62 -9.81 -24.96
C GLU A 59 17.69 -11.33 -24.77
N LEU A 60 18.89 -11.90 -24.60
CA LEU A 60 19.02 -13.33 -24.30
C LEU A 60 18.54 -13.66 -22.88
N LEU A 61 18.75 -12.79 -21.92
CA LEU A 61 18.35 -12.95 -20.52
C LEU A 61 16.93 -12.46 -20.24
N LYS A 62 16.36 -11.62 -21.13
CA LYS A 62 14.96 -11.22 -20.97
C LYS A 62 14.12 -12.46 -20.81
N ASN A 63 13.63 -12.69 -19.59
CA ASN A 63 12.37 -13.39 -19.49
C ASN A 63 11.41 -12.57 -20.36
N GLU A 64 10.61 -13.21 -21.22
CA GLU A 64 9.34 -12.62 -21.51
C GLU A 64 8.76 -12.41 -20.11
N GLU A 65 8.92 -11.20 -19.58
CA GLU A 65 8.05 -10.75 -18.55
C GLU A 65 6.69 -11.04 -19.18
N GLU A 66 5.97 -12.03 -18.67
CA GLU A 66 4.53 -11.97 -18.74
C GLU A 66 4.28 -10.50 -18.45
N LYS A 67 3.80 -9.74 -19.44
CA LYS A 67 3.45 -8.35 -19.23
C LYS A 67 2.46 -8.43 -18.11
N PHE A 68 2.98 -8.22 -16.90
CA PHE A 68 2.19 -8.27 -15.68
C PHE A 68 1.17 -7.16 -15.86
N ASP A 69 0.01 -7.57 -16.29
CA ASP A 69 -1.08 -6.66 -16.61
C ASP A 69 -1.66 -6.21 -15.28
N ILE A 70 -1.07 -5.13 -14.76
CA ILE A 70 -1.51 -4.49 -13.50
C ILE A 70 -3.00 -4.25 -13.51
N SER A 71 -3.62 -4.05 -14.69
CA SER A 71 -5.08 -3.84 -14.79
C SER A 71 -5.91 -5.08 -14.40
N LYS A 72 -5.29 -6.25 -14.30
CA LYS A 72 -5.93 -7.52 -13.89
C LYS A 72 -5.76 -7.83 -12.41
N ILE A 73 -5.01 -7.02 -11.67
CA ILE A 73 -4.86 -7.23 -10.23
C ILE A 73 -6.03 -6.56 -9.54
N ASP A 74 -6.80 -7.34 -8.84
CA ASP A 74 -7.65 -6.82 -7.79
C ASP A 74 -6.78 -6.47 -6.58
N ILE A 75 -6.49 -5.18 -6.41
CA ILE A 75 -5.65 -4.67 -5.33
C ILE A 75 -6.28 -4.98 -3.97
N LEU A 76 -7.60 -4.89 -3.86
CA LEU A 76 -8.30 -5.16 -2.61
C LEU A 76 -8.18 -6.63 -2.22
N GLU A 77 -8.42 -7.54 -3.17
CA GLU A 77 -8.27 -8.99 -2.95
C GLU A 77 -6.82 -9.31 -2.55
N CYS A 78 -5.84 -8.74 -3.27
CA CYS A 78 -4.42 -8.90 -2.95
C CYS A 78 -4.08 -8.44 -1.53
N LEU A 79 -4.58 -7.28 -1.10
CA LEU A 79 -4.35 -6.76 0.25
C LEU A 79 -5.00 -7.65 1.33
N LYS A 80 -6.23 -8.13 1.09
CA LYS A 80 -6.95 -9.06 1.98
C LYS A 80 -6.20 -10.39 2.13
N GLU A 81 -5.79 -11.01 1.03
CA GLU A 81 -5.00 -12.24 1.05
C GLU A 81 -3.66 -12.07 1.78
N GLN A 82 -2.96 -10.97 1.52
CA GLN A 82 -1.68 -10.70 2.14
C GLN A 82 -1.79 -10.37 3.63
N LYS A 83 -2.91 -9.77 4.07
CA LYS A 83 -3.26 -9.59 5.49
C LYS A 83 -3.35 -10.96 6.18
N GLU A 84 -4.09 -11.91 5.59
CA GLU A 84 -4.25 -13.26 6.15
C GLU A 84 -2.92 -14.05 6.22
N ILE A 85 -2.07 -13.92 5.20
CA ILE A 85 -0.77 -14.60 5.15
C ILE A 85 0.22 -14.01 6.17
N GLY A 86 0.16 -12.70 6.44
CA GLY A 86 0.98 -12.02 7.42
C GLY A 86 2.48 -11.95 7.10
N LEU A 87 2.88 -12.07 5.83
CA LEU A 87 4.28 -12.00 5.43
C LEU A 87 4.81 -10.56 5.42
N LYS A 88 6.03 -10.39 5.95
CA LYS A 88 6.74 -9.12 5.91
C LYS A 88 7.19 -8.76 4.48
N GLY A 89 7.18 -7.46 4.16
CA GLY A 89 7.69 -6.92 2.90
C GLY A 89 6.74 -7.06 1.71
N ASN A 90 5.54 -7.60 1.90
CA ASN A 90 4.51 -7.63 0.86
C ASN A 90 3.79 -6.29 0.73
N LEU A 91 2.85 -6.17 -0.20
CA LEU A 91 2.10 -4.93 -0.45
C LEU A 91 1.31 -4.48 0.78
N TYR A 92 0.57 -5.40 1.45
CA TYR A 92 -0.17 -5.10 2.67
C TYR A 92 0.74 -4.58 3.78
N HIS A 93 1.84 -5.27 4.07
CA HIS A 93 2.80 -4.85 5.09
C HIS A 93 3.36 -3.44 4.82
N ASN A 94 3.79 -3.17 3.57
CA ASN A 94 4.31 -1.86 3.20
C ASN A 94 3.23 -0.78 3.26
N THR A 95 1.99 -1.09 2.82
CA THR A 95 0.86 -0.17 2.93
C THR A 95 0.58 0.20 4.38
N GLN A 96 0.53 -0.77 5.29
CA GLN A 96 0.34 -0.52 6.72
C GLN A 96 1.39 0.46 7.27
N VAL A 97 2.67 0.16 7.06
CA VAL A 97 3.78 0.96 7.61
C VAL A 97 3.82 2.37 7.00
N ILE A 98 3.82 2.46 5.67
CA ILE A 98 3.99 3.73 4.96
C ILE A 98 2.76 4.63 5.18
N PHE A 99 1.55 4.08 5.16
CA PHE A 99 0.35 4.87 5.36
C PHE A 99 0.26 5.39 6.80
N ALA A 100 0.48 4.53 7.81
CA ALA A 100 0.49 4.96 9.21
C ALA A 100 1.55 6.02 9.48
N TYR A 101 2.78 5.82 8.99
CA TYR A 101 3.86 6.80 9.15
C TYR A 101 3.47 8.15 8.55
N ASN A 102 3.14 8.19 7.25
CA ASN A 102 2.88 9.45 6.57
C ASN A 102 1.68 10.19 7.15
N THR A 103 0.57 9.48 7.42
CA THR A 103 -0.65 10.12 7.93
C THR A 103 -0.48 10.69 9.33
N ASN A 104 0.25 10.00 10.22
CA ASN A 104 0.52 10.50 11.56
C ASN A 104 1.59 11.61 11.55
N HIS A 105 2.57 11.53 10.65
CA HIS A 105 3.59 12.56 10.49
C HIS A 105 2.99 13.90 10.02
N ILE A 106 2.01 13.89 9.12
CA ILE A 106 1.24 15.08 8.70
C ILE A 106 0.55 15.73 9.92
N GLU A 107 0.06 14.95 10.86
CA GLU A 107 -0.58 15.43 12.10
C GLU A 107 0.42 15.79 13.21
N GLY A 108 1.71 15.70 12.94
CA GLY A 108 2.78 16.16 13.84
C GLY A 108 3.43 15.09 14.71
N SER A 109 3.11 13.82 14.51
CA SER A 109 3.81 12.71 15.17
C SER A 109 5.31 12.77 14.91
N LYS A 110 6.10 12.47 15.94
CA LYS A 110 7.57 12.46 15.92
C LYS A 110 8.16 11.06 15.70
N LEU A 111 7.32 10.04 15.56
CA LEU A 111 7.79 8.70 15.25
C LEU A 111 8.43 8.66 13.86
N THR A 112 9.53 7.95 13.75
CA THR A 112 10.17 7.67 12.46
C THR A 112 9.46 6.53 11.72
N GLU A 113 9.74 6.37 10.43
CA GLU A 113 9.21 5.23 9.67
C GLU A 113 9.68 3.90 10.26
N ASP A 114 10.94 3.80 10.68
CA ASP A 114 11.47 2.58 11.30
C ASP A 114 10.79 2.29 12.64
N GLN A 115 10.52 3.30 13.45
CA GLN A 115 9.76 3.12 14.70
C GLN A 115 8.32 2.68 14.41
N THR A 116 7.67 3.25 13.40
CA THR A 116 6.33 2.84 12.94
C THR A 116 6.35 1.38 12.49
N ARG A 117 7.34 0.99 11.69
CA ARG A 117 7.56 -0.39 11.25
C ARG A 117 7.77 -1.33 12.44
N TYR A 118 8.58 -0.92 13.40
CA TYR A 118 8.88 -1.72 14.60
C TYR A 118 7.61 -1.98 15.43
N ILE A 119 6.76 -0.94 15.60
CA ILE A 119 5.47 -1.09 16.29
C ILE A 119 4.60 -2.11 15.54
N PHE A 120 4.49 -2.00 14.21
CA PHE A 120 3.69 -2.91 13.40
C PHE A 120 4.17 -4.36 13.48
N GLU A 121 5.48 -4.57 13.34
CA GLU A 121 6.06 -5.91 13.23
C GLU A 121 6.20 -6.64 14.56
N THR A 122 6.39 -5.92 15.66
CA THR A 122 6.80 -6.50 16.94
C THR A 122 5.92 -6.08 18.13
N ASN A 123 5.00 -5.13 17.92
CA ASN A 123 4.23 -4.49 18.99
C ASN A 123 5.13 -3.89 20.09
N THR A 124 6.33 -3.45 19.72
CA THR A 124 7.29 -2.78 20.61
C THR A 124 7.80 -1.50 19.95
N ILE A 125 8.50 -0.67 20.71
CA ILE A 125 9.14 0.52 20.18
C ILE A 125 10.59 0.59 20.65
N LEU A 126 11.49 0.95 19.74
CA LEU A 126 12.90 1.18 20.04
C LEU A 126 13.19 2.69 19.99
N PHE A 127 13.75 3.21 21.07
CA PHE A 127 14.27 4.56 21.11
C PHE A 127 15.79 4.54 21.16
N GLU A 128 16.42 5.33 20.31
CA GLU A 128 17.86 5.58 20.35
C GLU A 128 18.13 6.93 21.03
N GLY A 129 19.03 6.93 22.01
CA GLY A 129 19.42 8.14 22.73
C GLY A 129 18.31 8.70 23.64
N GLN A 130 18.20 10.05 23.71
CA GLN A 130 17.23 10.77 24.55
C GLN A 130 15.96 11.19 23.77
N THR A 131 15.58 10.44 22.75
CA THR A 131 14.37 10.74 21.96
C THR A 131 13.12 10.49 22.79
N VAL A 132 12.20 11.46 22.80
CA VAL A 132 10.90 11.35 23.48
C VAL A 132 9.81 11.35 22.42
N ALA A 133 8.94 10.35 22.46
CA ALA A 133 7.70 10.33 21.70
C ALA A 133 6.50 10.41 22.65
N SER A 134 5.41 10.98 22.17
CA SER A 134 4.14 10.97 22.91
C SER A 134 3.60 9.55 23.01
N VAL A 135 3.04 9.18 24.14
CA VAL A 135 2.30 7.92 24.27
C VAL A 135 1.11 7.90 23.31
N ASP A 136 0.48 9.04 23.08
CA ASP A 136 -0.62 9.16 22.12
C ASP A 136 -0.13 8.91 20.68
N ASP A 137 1.05 9.37 20.29
CA ASP A 137 1.62 9.06 18.96
C ASP A 137 1.77 7.55 18.76
N ILE A 138 2.21 6.83 19.80
CA ILE A 138 2.37 5.37 19.76
C ILE A 138 0.99 4.69 19.66
N LEU A 139 0.04 5.12 20.49
CA LEU A 139 -1.32 4.56 20.50
C LEU A 139 -2.04 4.82 19.18
N GLU A 140 -2.00 6.05 18.67
CA GLU A 140 -2.63 6.40 17.41
C GLU A 140 -1.99 5.68 16.22
N THR A 141 -0.68 5.44 16.27
CA THR A 141 0.01 4.61 15.25
C THR A 141 -0.47 3.16 15.31
N ALA A 142 -0.52 2.56 16.49
CA ALA A 142 -1.02 1.19 16.66
C ALA A 142 -2.52 1.07 16.30
N ASN A 143 -3.31 2.08 16.64
CA ASN A 143 -4.72 2.14 16.27
C ASN A 143 -4.92 2.34 14.77
N HIS A 144 -4.01 3.06 14.10
CA HIS A 144 -4.07 3.22 12.64
C HIS A 144 -3.92 1.88 11.92
N PHE A 145 -3.09 0.98 12.40
CA PHE A 145 -3.00 -0.37 11.82
C PHE A 145 -4.33 -1.12 11.93
N LYS A 146 -4.97 -1.09 13.10
CA LYS A 146 -6.32 -1.67 13.30
C LYS A 146 -7.36 -1.00 12.41
N LEU A 147 -7.23 0.32 12.21
CA LEU A 147 -8.12 1.10 11.36
C LEU A 147 -8.01 0.69 9.89
N VAL A 148 -6.79 0.47 9.37
CA VAL A 148 -6.57 -0.04 8.02
C VAL A 148 -7.12 -1.46 7.88
N ASP A 149 -6.93 -2.32 8.88
CA ASP A 149 -7.49 -3.67 8.88
C ASP A 149 -9.01 -3.66 8.82
N TYR A 150 -9.65 -2.85 9.66
CA TYR A 150 -11.11 -2.70 9.63
C TYR A 150 -11.60 -2.10 8.32
N MET A 151 -10.89 -1.10 7.78
CA MET A 151 -11.21 -0.50 6.48
C MET A 151 -11.18 -1.54 5.34
N LEU A 152 -10.19 -2.44 5.32
CA LEU A 152 -10.12 -3.53 4.34
C LEU A 152 -11.30 -4.51 4.49
N ASP A 153 -11.71 -4.79 5.73
CA ASP A 153 -12.84 -5.69 6.00
C ASP A 153 -14.17 -5.13 5.48
N VAL A 154 -14.36 -3.80 5.56
CA VAL A 154 -15.57 -3.09 5.11
C VAL A 154 -15.42 -2.38 3.75
N ALA A 155 -14.34 -2.66 3.00
CA ALA A 155 -14.00 -1.92 1.78
C ALA A 155 -15.09 -1.97 0.70
N GLU A 156 -15.83 -3.07 0.61
CA GLU A 156 -16.91 -3.28 -0.36
C GLU A 156 -18.27 -2.77 0.16
N GLU A 157 -18.35 -2.38 1.42
CA GLU A 157 -19.58 -1.84 2.00
C GLU A 157 -19.76 -0.38 1.61
N LYS A 158 -21.03 0.03 1.49
CA LYS A 158 -21.35 1.43 1.21
C LYS A 158 -20.92 2.32 2.38
N LEU A 159 -20.28 3.45 2.09
CA LEU A 159 -19.90 4.42 3.11
C LEU A 159 -21.12 4.96 3.85
N THR A 160 -21.08 4.94 5.17
CA THR A 160 -22.13 5.47 6.06
C THR A 160 -21.56 6.40 7.13
N GLU A 161 -22.40 7.20 7.76
CA GLU A 161 -21.97 8.06 8.90
C GLU A 161 -21.48 7.20 10.08
N GLU A 162 -22.12 6.04 10.30
CA GLU A 162 -21.74 5.09 11.35
C GLU A 162 -20.35 4.53 11.11
N MET A 163 -20.02 4.17 9.85
CA MET A 163 -18.69 3.71 9.48
C MET A 163 -17.63 4.80 9.68
N ILE A 164 -17.94 6.04 9.31
CA ILE A 164 -17.04 7.19 9.54
C ILE A 164 -16.77 7.40 11.03
N LYS A 165 -17.80 7.29 11.86
CA LYS A 165 -17.68 7.38 13.32
C LYS A 165 -16.89 6.22 13.92
N GLU A 166 -17.05 5.00 13.39
CA GLU A 166 -16.27 3.85 13.82
C GLU A 166 -14.80 4.00 13.45
N PHE A 167 -14.47 4.53 12.26
CA PHE A 167 -13.09 4.87 11.91
C PHE A 167 -12.46 5.81 12.92
N HIS A 168 -13.18 6.88 13.31
CA HIS A 168 -12.69 7.80 14.33
C HIS A 168 -12.54 7.14 15.69
N LYS A 169 -13.47 6.27 16.07
CA LYS A 169 -13.45 5.55 17.34
C LYS A 169 -12.21 4.63 17.42
N ILE A 170 -11.96 3.82 16.40
CA ILE A 170 -10.78 2.95 16.33
C ILE A 170 -9.50 3.79 16.45
N LEU A 171 -9.41 4.90 15.71
CA LEU A 171 -8.21 5.76 15.69
C LEU A 171 -7.89 6.34 17.06
N LYS A 172 -8.89 6.83 17.79
CA LYS A 172 -8.72 7.59 19.05
C LYS A 172 -8.89 6.76 20.31
N GLU A 173 -9.12 5.45 20.19
CA GLU A 173 -9.30 4.56 21.33
C GLU A 173 -8.07 4.56 22.25
N GLY A 174 -8.30 4.74 23.55
CA GLY A 174 -7.26 4.67 24.59
C GLY A 174 -6.32 5.87 24.67
N THR A 175 -6.41 6.84 23.77
CA THR A 175 -5.59 8.07 23.81
C THR A 175 -5.93 8.94 25.02
N SER A 176 -5.06 9.92 25.34
CA SER A 176 -5.32 10.87 26.40
C SER A 176 -6.59 11.69 26.14
N ASP A 177 -6.90 11.95 24.88
CA ASP A 177 -8.13 12.64 24.45
C ASP A 177 -9.38 11.85 24.81
N SER A 178 -9.35 10.53 24.67
CA SER A 178 -10.50 9.66 24.98
C SER A 178 -10.96 9.73 26.45
N ARG A 179 -10.12 10.29 27.33
CA ARG A 179 -10.43 10.47 28.78
C ARG A 179 -11.02 11.82 29.12
N LYS A 180 -11.11 12.72 28.13
CA LYS A 180 -11.64 14.08 28.34
C LYS A 180 -13.16 14.06 28.12
N GLU A 181 -13.95 14.56 29.09
CA GLU A 181 -15.41 14.56 29.02
C GLU A 181 -16.00 15.29 27.80
N TRP A 182 -15.28 16.26 27.27
CA TRP A 182 -15.71 17.04 26.12
C TRP A 182 -15.27 16.41 24.78
N PHE A 183 -14.37 15.42 24.80
CA PHE A 183 -13.90 14.74 23.63
C PHE A 183 -14.66 13.42 23.43
N ASN A 184 -15.55 13.39 22.47
CA ASN A 184 -16.36 12.22 22.21
C ASN A 184 -15.71 11.35 21.13
N VAL A 185 -15.07 10.28 21.54
CA VAL A 185 -14.51 9.29 20.61
C VAL A 185 -15.64 8.61 19.83
N GLY A 186 -15.56 8.62 18.50
CA GLY A 186 -16.60 8.07 17.63
C GLY A 186 -17.85 8.94 17.48
N GLU A 187 -17.85 10.17 18.02
CA GLU A 187 -18.98 11.08 17.91
C GLU A 187 -18.53 12.47 17.42
N TYR A 188 -19.47 13.23 16.89
CA TYR A 188 -19.19 14.58 16.40
C TYR A 188 -18.77 15.52 17.52
N LYS A 189 -17.97 16.52 17.15
CA LYS A 189 -17.40 17.51 18.07
C LYS A 189 -18.44 18.30 18.83
N LYS A 190 -18.12 18.61 20.07
CA LYS A 190 -18.92 19.49 20.95
C LYS A 190 -18.42 20.92 20.99
N LEU A 191 -17.13 21.12 20.75
CA LEU A 191 -16.49 22.43 20.78
C LEU A 191 -16.12 22.85 19.35
N ALA A 192 -16.18 24.17 19.10
CA ALA A 192 -15.68 24.72 17.83
C ALA A 192 -14.18 24.44 17.69
N ASN A 193 -13.75 24.13 16.50
CA ASN A 193 -12.35 23.94 16.14
C ASN A 193 -12.02 24.64 14.83
N GLU A 194 -10.75 24.67 14.49
CA GLU A 194 -10.21 25.26 13.26
C GLU A 194 -9.43 24.20 12.50
N ALA A 195 -9.41 24.30 11.19
CA ALA A 195 -8.54 23.53 10.30
C ALA A 195 -7.56 24.49 9.63
N GLY A 196 -6.31 24.48 10.07
CA GLY A 196 -5.35 25.54 9.70
C GLY A 196 -5.87 26.92 10.12
N ASN A 197 -6.02 27.84 9.15
CA ASN A 197 -6.52 29.19 9.39
C ASN A 197 -8.02 29.36 9.04
N MET A 198 -8.76 28.26 8.84
CA MET A 198 -10.17 28.30 8.45
C MET A 198 -11.07 27.85 9.59
N GLN A 199 -12.15 28.62 9.82
CA GLN A 199 -13.23 28.16 10.68
C GLN A 199 -13.95 26.99 10.02
N THR A 200 -14.17 25.95 10.77
CA THR A 200 -14.91 24.75 10.34
C THR A 200 -16.39 24.87 10.67
N THR A 201 -17.20 23.91 10.27
CA THR A 201 -18.62 23.87 10.64
C THR A 201 -18.81 23.91 12.17
N LEU A 202 -19.68 24.80 12.65
CA LEU A 202 -19.98 24.88 14.09
C LEU A 202 -20.63 23.58 14.60
N PRO A 203 -20.36 23.16 15.84
CA PRO A 203 -20.83 21.88 16.39
C PRO A 203 -22.32 21.61 16.17
N LYS A 204 -23.19 22.61 16.38
CA LYS A 204 -24.64 22.50 16.19
C LYS A 204 -25.09 22.20 14.76
N ASN A 205 -24.22 22.41 13.78
CA ASN A 205 -24.52 22.23 12.36
C ASN A 205 -23.85 20.98 11.78
N VAL A 206 -22.90 20.35 12.49
CA VAL A 206 -22.10 19.23 11.96
C VAL A 206 -22.98 18.09 11.47
N ALA A 207 -23.92 17.61 12.28
CA ALA A 207 -24.81 16.51 11.90
C ALA A 207 -25.59 16.83 10.60
N LYS A 208 -26.09 18.06 10.46
CA LYS A 208 -26.81 18.50 9.28
C LYS A 208 -25.91 18.54 8.03
N ASP A 209 -24.68 19.04 8.19
CA ASP A 209 -23.77 19.19 7.05
C ASP A 209 -23.17 17.85 6.65
N MET A 210 -22.92 16.92 7.60
CA MET A 210 -22.55 15.54 7.32
C MET A 210 -23.67 14.79 6.59
N ALA A 211 -24.91 14.91 7.03
CA ALA A 211 -26.05 14.28 6.34
C ALA A 211 -26.15 14.75 4.88
N LYS A 212 -25.96 16.05 4.61
CA LYS A 212 -25.94 16.57 3.23
C LYS A 212 -24.76 16.04 2.42
N LEU A 213 -23.58 15.92 3.05
CA LEU A 213 -22.41 15.36 2.38
C LEU A 213 -22.67 13.90 1.98
N MET A 214 -23.23 13.12 2.89
CA MET A 214 -23.58 11.72 2.63
C MET A 214 -24.70 11.56 1.62
N GLU A 215 -25.72 12.42 1.66
CA GLU A 215 -26.80 12.45 0.65
C GLU A 215 -26.23 12.71 -0.75
N TRP A 216 -25.37 13.74 -0.88
CA TRP A 216 -24.71 14.04 -2.14
C TRP A 216 -23.87 12.86 -2.63
N TYR A 217 -23.00 12.31 -1.76
CA TYR A 217 -22.11 11.22 -2.13
C TYR A 217 -22.86 9.94 -2.53
N ASN A 218 -23.92 9.62 -1.79
CA ASN A 218 -24.76 8.46 -2.03
C ASN A 218 -25.71 8.62 -3.25
N SER A 219 -25.89 9.84 -3.76
CA SER A 219 -26.66 10.11 -4.99
C SER A 219 -25.86 9.94 -6.27
N LEU A 220 -24.56 9.75 -6.18
CA LEU A 220 -23.68 9.59 -7.33
C LEU A 220 -23.87 8.23 -7.99
N GLU A 221 -24.10 8.22 -9.30
CA GLU A 221 -24.19 6.98 -10.09
C GLU A 221 -22.84 6.27 -10.23
N LYS A 222 -21.77 7.05 -10.23
CA LYS A 222 -20.40 6.56 -10.34
C LYS A 222 -19.47 7.42 -9.49
N ILE A 223 -18.66 6.74 -8.70
CA ILE A 223 -17.61 7.35 -7.90
C ILE A 223 -16.29 7.24 -8.68
N THR A 224 -15.61 8.35 -8.87
CA THR A 224 -14.29 8.45 -9.49
C THR A 224 -13.35 9.17 -8.53
N ILE A 225 -12.06 9.19 -8.84
CA ILE A 225 -11.05 9.93 -8.05
C ILE A 225 -11.48 11.39 -7.81
N LYS A 226 -12.17 12.02 -8.78
CA LYS A 226 -12.64 13.38 -8.63
C LYS A 226 -13.69 13.54 -7.53
N GLU A 227 -14.67 12.64 -7.47
CA GLU A 227 -15.70 12.63 -6.44
C GLU A 227 -15.12 12.28 -5.06
N ILE A 228 -14.13 11.38 -5.00
CA ILE A 228 -13.40 11.05 -3.75
C ILE A 228 -12.66 12.29 -3.23
N ILE A 229 -11.94 13.02 -4.09
CA ILE A 229 -11.24 14.27 -3.72
C ILE A 229 -12.26 15.32 -3.25
N GLU A 230 -13.39 15.48 -3.94
CA GLU A 230 -14.43 16.44 -3.56
C GLU A 230 -15.06 16.07 -2.21
N PHE A 231 -15.31 14.77 -1.96
CA PHE A 231 -15.79 14.29 -0.67
C PHE A 231 -14.79 14.64 0.44
N HIS A 232 -13.52 14.31 0.22
CA HIS A 232 -12.45 14.59 1.19
C HIS A 232 -12.36 16.09 1.50
N PHE A 233 -12.39 16.94 0.48
CA PHE A 233 -12.36 18.39 0.68
C PHE A 233 -13.56 18.92 1.48
N ARG A 234 -14.77 18.43 1.20
CA ARG A 234 -15.98 18.83 1.95
C ARG A 234 -15.95 18.29 3.38
N PHE A 235 -15.49 17.07 3.57
CA PHE A 235 -15.31 16.46 4.89
C PHE A 235 -14.33 17.28 5.74
N GLU A 236 -13.19 17.66 5.20
CA GLU A 236 -12.19 18.51 5.88
C GLU A 236 -12.76 19.91 6.21
N ARG A 237 -13.61 20.47 5.38
CA ARG A 237 -14.30 21.74 5.69
C ARG A 237 -15.34 21.61 6.79
N ILE A 238 -16.04 20.51 6.86
CA ILE A 238 -16.99 20.25 7.97
C ILE A 238 -16.19 20.02 9.25
N HIS A 239 -15.11 19.25 9.15
CA HIS A 239 -14.23 18.89 10.28
C HIS A 239 -15.04 18.32 11.44
N PRO A 240 -15.73 17.18 11.23
CA PRO A 240 -16.81 16.74 12.11
C PRO A 240 -16.37 16.32 13.49
N PHE A 241 -15.14 15.89 13.67
CA PHE A 241 -14.61 15.43 14.95
C PHE A 241 -13.79 16.51 15.65
N GLN A 242 -13.55 16.34 16.94
CA GLN A 242 -12.76 17.28 17.71
C GLN A 242 -11.28 17.28 17.30
N ASP A 243 -10.74 16.12 16.93
CA ASP A 243 -9.43 15.85 16.39
C ASP A 243 -9.48 14.60 15.49
N GLY A 244 -8.41 14.27 14.73
CA GLY A 244 -8.31 13.07 13.90
C GLY A 244 -9.05 13.14 12.57
N ASN A 245 -9.59 14.30 12.18
CA ASN A 245 -10.34 14.45 10.93
C ASN A 245 -9.50 14.13 9.70
N GLY A 246 -8.28 14.65 9.60
CA GLY A 246 -7.38 14.40 8.48
C GLY A 246 -7.09 12.91 8.28
N ARG A 247 -6.83 12.20 9.36
CA ARG A 247 -6.57 10.75 9.32
C ARG A 247 -7.80 9.96 8.89
N VAL A 248 -8.97 10.27 9.45
CA VAL A 248 -10.25 9.66 9.04
C VAL A 248 -10.57 9.98 7.59
N GLY A 249 -10.39 11.24 7.15
CA GLY A 249 -10.61 11.63 5.77
C GLY A 249 -9.72 10.88 4.78
N ARG A 250 -8.45 10.65 5.12
CA ARG A 250 -7.52 9.88 4.29
C ARG A 250 -7.85 8.38 4.26
N ILE A 251 -8.34 7.80 5.35
CA ILE A 251 -8.85 6.41 5.37
C ILE A 251 -10.09 6.27 4.48
N ILE A 252 -11.03 7.21 4.55
CA ILE A 252 -12.19 7.21 3.66
C ILE A 252 -11.74 7.27 2.20
N ALA A 253 -10.82 8.18 1.86
CA ALA A 253 -10.33 8.32 0.49
C ALA A 253 -9.57 7.07 0.00
N PHE A 254 -8.95 6.31 0.89
CA PHE A 254 -8.27 5.05 0.54
C PHE A 254 -9.24 3.89 0.38
N LYS A 255 -10.35 3.88 1.13
CA LYS A 255 -11.41 2.89 1.02
C LYS A 255 -12.15 3.00 -0.32
N GLU A 256 -12.52 4.22 -0.74
CA GLU A 256 -13.33 4.51 -1.93
C GLU A 256 -12.51 4.46 -3.22
#